data_1fba1f755f7b8ecc2f1226d54a42f308
#
_entry.id   1fba1f755f7b8ecc2f1226d54a42f308
#
_cell.length_a   1.000
_cell.length_b   1.000
_cell.length_c   1.000
_cell.angle_alpha   90.00
_cell.angle_beta   90.00
_cell.angle_gamma   90.00
#
_symmetry.space_group_name_H-M   'P 1'
#
loop_
_entity.id
_entity.type
_entity.pdbx_description
1 polymer ?
#
loop_
_entity_poly.entity_id
_entity_poly.type
_entity_poly.pdbx_seq_one_letter_code
_entity_poly.pdbx_strand_id
1 'polypeptide(L)'
;MTNTPTRPGSQLVVAVAGALVFVGSLVYFLARYAWGMDGAPTGPVWPAVLFNVALFTIFALHHSILARTPAKAWVTRVSPPALERSLYTWVASLLFIAVCRYWQPIPGVLWDVQGSGRTVMRIGQLAAAIFVFMSARRLDVLDLAGVRQVLNRGRNSATHGLYVRGPYGLVRHPIYLGWILFVSLAPTMNGTRLLFALVSSAYLFVAVPFEERDLRKTFGDAYDQYSKRVRWKIVPYVH
;
A
#
# COMPACT_ATOMS: atom_id res chain seq x y z
N MET A 1 -23.94 -0.80 -28.44
CA MET A 1 -24.02 0.03 -27.20
C MET A 1 -23.19 1.29 -27.44
N THR A 2 -23.86 2.44 -27.63
CA THR A 2 -23.24 3.73 -27.94
C THR A 2 -22.51 4.22 -26.71
N ASN A 3 -21.16 4.18 -26.74
CA ASN A 3 -20.32 4.81 -25.72
C ASN A 3 -20.50 6.32 -25.84
N THR A 4 -21.40 6.89 -25.06
CA THR A 4 -21.51 8.34 -24.90
C THR A 4 -20.18 8.85 -24.32
N PRO A 5 -19.44 9.76 -24.98
CA PRO A 5 -18.19 10.25 -24.45
C PRO A 5 -18.46 10.97 -23.15
N THR A 6 -18.00 10.39 -22.03
CA THR A 6 -18.09 11.03 -20.73
C THR A 6 -17.32 12.36 -20.78
N ARG A 7 -17.95 13.44 -20.33
CA ARG A 7 -17.37 14.78 -20.35
C ARG A 7 -16.05 14.79 -19.57
N PRO A 8 -14.97 15.43 -20.03
CA PRO A 8 -13.66 15.45 -19.34
C PRO A 8 -13.77 15.90 -17.87
N GLY A 9 -14.71 16.80 -17.57
CA GLY A 9 -14.96 17.26 -16.20
C GLY A 9 -15.46 16.17 -15.25
N SER A 10 -16.35 15.27 -15.71
CA SER A 10 -16.86 14.18 -14.85
C SER A 10 -15.78 13.14 -14.53
N GLN A 11 -14.88 12.85 -15.49
CA GLN A 11 -13.75 11.96 -15.27
C GLN A 11 -12.77 12.55 -14.26
N LEU A 12 -12.53 13.85 -14.29
CA LEU A 12 -11.67 14.54 -13.33
C LEU A 12 -12.27 14.47 -11.91
N VAL A 13 -13.58 14.68 -11.77
CA VAL A 13 -14.27 14.53 -10.48
C VAL A 13 -14.09 13.12 -9.91
N VAL A 14 -14.28 12.08 -10.73
CA VAL A 14 -14.07 10.68 -10.31
C VAL A 14 -12.63 10.45 -9.87
N ALA A 15 -11.64 10.96 -10.60
CA ALA A 15 -10.23 10.78 -10.27
C ALA A 15 -9.83 11.52 -8.98
N VAL A 16 -10.27 12.76 -8.81
CA VAL A 16 -10.00 13.55 -7.60
C VAL A 16 -10.68 12.93 -6.37
N ALA A 17 -11.95 12.52 -6.50
CA ALA A 17 -12.65 11.84 -5.42
C ALA A 17 -11.95 10.52 -5.04
N GLY A 18 -11.45 9.74 -6.02
CA GLY A 18 -10.64 8.54 -5.77
C GLY A 18 -9.34 8.85 -5.01
N ALA A 19 -8.66 9.93 -5.38
CA ALA A 19 -7.47 10.40 -4.67
C ALA A 19 -7.77 10.78 -3.20
N LEU A 20 -8.89 11.46 -2.95
CA LEU A 20 -9.33 11.81 -1.60
C LEU A 20 -9.68 10.58 -0.77
N VAL A 21 -10.38 9.59 -1.35
CA VAL A 21 -10.69 8.32 -0.69
C VAL A 21 -9.42 7.53 -0.40
N PHE A 22 -8.43 7.54 -1.29
CA PHE A 22 -7.12 6.94 -1.06
C PHE A 22 -6.41 7.56 0.15
N VAL A 23 -6.28 8.88 0.18
CA VAL A 23 -5.67 9.59 1.34
C VAL A 23 -6.49 9.33 2.61
N GLY A 24 -7.82 9.40 2.53
CA GLY A 24 -8.72 9.09 3.64
C GLY A 24 -8.56 7.67 4.18
N SER A 25 -8.34 6.68 3.30
CA SER A 25 -8.10 5.29 3.70
C SER A 25 -6.80 5.13 4.50
N LEU A 26 -5.75 5.85 4.14
CA LEU A 26 -4.47 5.85 4.88
C LEU A 26 -4.62 6.53 6.25
N VAL A 27 -5.30 7.67 6.31
CA VAL A 27 -5.58 8.36 7.59
C VAL A 27 -6.45 7.47 8.49
N TYR A 28 -7.48 6.84 7.93
CA TYR A 28 -8.33 5.90 8.65
C TYR A 28 -7.51 4.70 9.20
N PHE A 29 -6.62 4.13 8.39
CA PHE A 29 -5.71 3.09 8.85
C PHE A 29 -4.85 3.56 10.02
N LEU A 30 -4.20 4.73 9.90
CA LEU A 30 -3.35 5.26 10.97
C LEU A 30 -4.13 5.42 12.28
N ALA A 31 -5.34 5.98 12.22
CA ALA A 31 -6.21 6.13 13.38
C ALA A 31 -6.65 4.78 13.96
N ARG A 32 -7.09 3.85 13.10
CA ARG A 32 -7.49 2.50 13.53
C ARG A 32 -6.34 1.73 14.16
N TYR A 33 -5.16 1.78 13.55
CA TYR A 33 -3.98 1.09 14.07
C TYR A 33 -3.50 1.68 15.40
N ALA A 34 -3.53 3.00 15.53
CA ALA A 34 -3.09 3.69 16.74
C ALA A 34 -4.03 3.49 17.93
N TRP A 35 -5.37 3.55 17.71
CA TRP A 35 -6.37 3.65 18.79
C TRP A 35 -7.53 2.66 18.69
N GLY A 36 -7.72 1.97 17.57
CA GLY A 36 -8.91 1.19 17.29
C GLY A 36 -8.74 -0.33 17.22
N MET A 37 -7.53 -0.86 17.42
CA MET A 37 -7.26 -2.30 17.36
C MET A 37 -7.13 -2.94 18.76
N ASP A 38 -7.80 -2.37 19.76
CA ASP A 38 -7.80 -2.84 21.14
C ASP A 38 -9.13 -3.48 21.56
N GLY A 39 -9.99 -3.82 20.60
CA GLY A 39 -11.30 -4.43 20.86
C GLY A 39 -11.19 -5.81 21.52
N ALA A 40 -12.18 -6.11 22.39
CA ALA A 40 -12.31 -7.44 22.97
C ALA A 40 -12.76 -8.46 21.91
N PRO A 41 -12.22 -9.69 21.91
CA PRO A 41 -12.71 -10.77 21.06
C PRO A 41 -14.16 -11.12 21.39
N THR A 42 -15.00 -11.27 20.37
CA THR A 42 -16.42 -11.59 20.54
C THR A 42 -16.77 -13.03 20.19
N GLY A 43 -15.77 -13.84 19.79
CA GLY A 43 -15.99 -15.19 19.32
C GLY A 43 -14.72 -16.06 19.29
N PRO A 44 -14.81 -17.25 18.66
CA PRO A 44 -13.68 -18.17 18.57
C PRO A 44 -12.52 -17.56 17.76
N VAL A 45 -11.28 -17.86 18.18
CA VAL A 45 -10.06 -17.28 17.60
C VAL A 45 -9.85 -17.68 16.14
N TRP A 46 -9.97 -18.96 15.80
CA TRP A 46 -9.66 -19.46 14.47
C TRP A 46 -10.55 -18.90 13.35
N PRO A 47 -11.88 -18.81 13.51
CA PRO A 47 -12.72 -18.13 12.53
C PRO A 47 -12.33 -16.67 12.31
N ALA A 48 -11.98 -15.93 13.39
CA ALA A 48 -11.51 -14.55 13.30
C ALA A 48 -10.18 -14.44 12.55
N VAL A 49 -9.23 -15.34 12.83
CA VAL A 49 -7.94 -15.39 12.09
C VAL A 49 -8.18 -15.66 10.61
N LEU A 50 -8.96 -16.69 10.28
CA LEU A 50 -9.25 -17.04 8.86
C LEU A 50 -9.96 -15.90 8.13
N PHE A 51 -10.94 -15.28 8.79
CA PHE A 51 -11.65 -14.12 8.23
C PHE A 51 -10.68 -12.96 7.94
N ASN A 52 -9.83 -12.60 8.88
CA ASN A 52 -8.85 -11.52 8.75
C ASN A 52 -7.85 -11.81 7.62
N VAL A 53 -7.32 -13.03 7.56
CA VAL A 53 -6.41 -13.46 6.49
C VAL A 53 -7.11 -13.41 5.14
N ALA A 54 -8.33 -13.93 5.03
CA ALA A 54 -9.10 -13.91 3.78
C ALA A 54 -9.40 -12.47 3.33
N LEU A 55 -9.83 -11.61 4.27
CA LEU A 55 -10.12 -10.20 4.00
C LEU A 55 -8.88 -9.46 3.48
N PHE A 56 -7.74 -9.64 4.13
CA PHE A 56 -6.48 -9.04 3.68
C PHE A 56 -6.03 -9.62 2.35
N THR A 57 -6.20 -10.92 2.14
CA THR A 57 -5.82 -11.59 0.88
C THR A 57 -6.63 -11.05 -0.31
N ILE A 58 -7.93 -10.79 -0.14
CA ILE A 58 -8.75 -10.15 -1.18
C ILE A 58 -8.19 -8.79 -1.57
N PHE A 59 -7.85 -7.95 -0.58
CA PHE A 59 -7.19 -6.67 -0.81
C PHE A 59 -5.84 -6.84 -1.54
N ALA A 60 -4.99 -7.75 -1.04
CA ALA A 60 -3.66 -8.00 -1.57
C ALA A 60 -3.68 -8.52 -3.01
N LEU A 61 -4.60 -9.44 -3.34
CA LEU A 61 -4.79 -9.96 -4.69
C LEU A 61 -5.26 -8.87 -5.65
N HIS A 62 -6.26 -8.07 -5.24
CA HIS A 62 -6.70 -6.92 -6.03
C HIS A 62 -5.52 -5.98 -6.30
N HIS A 63 -4.80 -5.59 -5.24
CA HIS A 63 -3.68 -4.66 -5.32
C HIS A 63 -2.55 -5.18 -6.24
N SER A 64 -2.27 -6.48 -6.18
CA SER A 64 -1.20 -7.10 -6.99
C SER A 64 -1.61 -7.42 -8.43
N ILE A 65 -2.84 -7.92 -8.64
CA ILE A 65 -3.28 -8.41 -9.97
C ILE A 65 -3.65 -7.23 -10.86
N LEU A 66 -4.47 -6.30 -10.36
CA LEU A 66 -4.94 -5.18 -11.18
C LEU A 66 -3.87 -4.10 -11.43
N ALA A 67 -2.76 -4.12 -10.68
CA ALA A 67 -1.59 -3.31 -11.01
C ALA A 67 -0.87 -3.77 -12.28
N ARG A 68 -1.16 -5.01 -12.79
CA ARG A 68 -0.43 -5.63 -13.90
C ARG A 68 -1.08 -5.39 -15.26
N THR A 69 -0.26 -5.40 -16.30
CA THR A 69 -0.65 -5.11 -17.69
C THR A 69 -1.84 -5.91 -18.21
N PRO A 70 -1.97 -7.25 -17.99
CA PRO A 70 -3.12 -7.98 -18.50
C PRO A 70 -4.46 -7.54 -17.90
N ALA A 71 -4.47 -7.24 -16.60
CA ALA A 71 -5.68 -6.79 -15.91
C ALA A 71 -6.06 -5.36 -16.32
N LYS A 72 -5.08 -4.48 -16.53
CA LYS A 72 -5.29 -3.13 -17.08
C LYS A 72 -5.94 -3.17 -18.45
N ALA A 73 -5.46 -4.06 -19.33
CA ALA A 73 -6.04 -4.24 -20.65
C ALA A 73 -7.50 -4.71 -20.61
N TRP A 74 -7.87 -5.51 -19.60
CA TRP A 74 -9.27 -5.90 -19.41
C TRP A 74 -10.13 -4.73 -18.92
N VAL A 75 -9.67 -3.96 -17.94
CA VAL A 75 -10.38 -2.78 -17.41
C VAL A 75 -10.63 -1.76 -18.51
N THR A 76 -9.66 -1.51 -19.41
CA THR A 76 -9.80 -0.54 -20.50
C THR A 76 -10.78 -0.99 -21.61
N ARG A 77 -11.21 -2.26 -21.61
CA ARG A 77 -12.30 -2.72 -22.53
C ARG A 77 -13.69 -2.30 -22.05
N VAL A 78 -13.86 -2.14 -20.72
CA VAL A 78 -15.17 -1.86 -20.11
C VAL A 78 -15.27 -0.45 -19.52
N SER A 79 -14.16 0.30 -19.47
CA SER A 79 -14.09 1.67 -18.94
C SER A 79 -13.21 2.56 -19.83
N PRO A 80 -13.43 3.90 -19.81
CA PRO A 80 -12.55 4.84 -20.50
C PRO A 80 -11.10 4.65 -20.05
N PRO A 81 -10.12 4.56 -20.99
CA PRO A 81 -8.70 4.37 -20.64
C PRO A 81 -8.16 5.43 -19.66
N ALA A 82 -8.70 6.65 -19.72
CA ALA A 82 -8.33 7.73 -18.80
C ALA A 82 -8.71 7.46 -17.33
N LEU A 83 -9.66 6.55 -17.06
CA LEU A 83 -10.14 6.23 -15.71
C LEU A 83 -9.57 4.93 -15.14
N GLU A 84 -8.79 4.17 -15.92
CA GLU A 84 -8.30 2.84 -15.50
C GLU A 84 -7.61 2.91 -14.13
N ARG A 85 -6.66 3.82 -13.97
CA ARG A 85 -5.90 3.98 -12.73
C ARG A 85 -6.74 4.53 -11.58
N SER A 86 -7.67 5.44 -11.88
CA SER A 86 -8.60 5.96 -10.87
C SER A 86 -9.54 4.87 -10.33
N LEU A 87 -10.08 4.01 -11.19
CA LEU A 87 -10.92 2.87 -10.78
C LEU A 87 -10.14 1.87 -9.93
N TYR A 88 -8.89 1.57 -10.33
CA TYR A 88 -7.99 0.75 -9.51
C TYR A 88 -7.82 1.35 -8.10
N THR A 89 -7.53 2.65 -8.02
CA THR A 89 -7.33 3.35 -6.75
C THR A 89 -8.60 3.35 -5.89
N TRP A 90 -9.77 3.56 -6.49
CA TRP A 90 -11.05 3.47 -5.80
C TRP A 90 -11.25 2.11 -5.14
N VAL A 91 -11.14 1.03 -5.90
CA VAL A 91 -11.40 -0.32 -5.38
C VAL A 91 -10.34 -0.71 -4.35
N ALA A 92 -9.05 -0.41 -4.59
CA ALA A 92 -7.99 -0.66 -3.62
C ALA A 92 -8.24 0.07 -2.29
N SER A 93 -8.64 1.35 -2.34
CA SER A 93 -8.92 2.15 -1.15
C SER A 93 -10.13 1.64 -0.37
N LEU A 94 -11.22 1.28 -1.07
CA LEU A 94 -12.42 0.71 -0.44
C LEU A 94 -12.15 -0.65 0.20
N LEU A 95 -11.38 -1.51 -0.45
CA LEU A 95 -10.94 -2.79 0.12
C LEU A 95 -10.05 -2.58 1.33
N PHE A 96 -9.14 -1.60 1.29
CA PHE A 96 -8.30 -1.28 2.44
C PHE A 96 -9.10 -0.72 3.62
N ILE A 97 -10.10 0.14 3.35
CA ILE A 97 -11.05 0.59 4.37
C ILE A 97 -11.82 -0.59 4.95
N ALA A 98 -12.27 -1.55 4.12
CA ALA A 98 -12.94 -2.76 4.58
C ALA A 98 -12.03 -3.61 5.48
N VAL A 99 -10.74 -3.79 5.10
CA VAL A 99 -9.75 -4.44 5.96
C VAL A 99 -9.68 -3.74 7.32
N CYS A 100 -9.52 -2.43 7.35
CA CYS A 100 -9.44 -1.68 8.62
C CYS A 100 -10.73 -1.73 9.44
N ARG A 101 -11.90 -1.74 8.78
CA ARG A 101 -13.23 -1.68 9.45
C ARG A 101 -13.67 -3.01 10.01
N TYR A 102 -13.44 -4.09 9.27
CA TYR A 102 -13.95 -5.42 9.59
C TYR A 102 -12.89 -6.35 10.20
N TRP A 103 -11.68 -5.86 10.44
CA TRP A 103 -10.63 -6.63 11.09
C TRP A 103 -11.09 -7.09 12.47
N GLN A 104 -11.22 -8.42 12.65
CA GLN A 104 -11.72 -9.02 13.88
C GLN A 104 -10.65 -9.00 14.97
N PRO A 105 -11.03 -8.70 16.24
CA PRO A 105 -10.12 -8.75 17.37
C PRO A 105 -9.58 -10.17 17.61
N ILE A 106 -8.28 -10.26 17.89
CA ILE A 106 -7.59 -11.49 18.26
C ILE A 106 -7.08 -11.33 19.70
N PRO A 107 -7.33 -12.30 20.60
CA PRO A 107 -6.91 -12.22 21.99
C PRO A 107 -5.41 -12.31 22.17
N GLY A 108 -4.94 -11.97 23.35
CA GLY A 108 -3.53 -12.04 23.76
C GLY A 108 -2.81 -10.71 23.59
N VAL A 109 -1.79 -10.53 24.43
CA VAL A 109 -0.88 -9.38 24.42
C VAL A 109 0.53 -9.93 24.43
N LEU A 110 1.31 -9.57 23.41
CA LEU A 110 2.73 -9.95 23.31
C LEU A 110 3.60 -9.00 24.14
N TRP A 111 3.31 -7.70 24.07
CA TRP A 111 3.89 -6.67 24.94
C TRP A 111 2.94 -5.48 25.10
N ASP A 112 3.10 -4.79 26.23
CA ASP A 112 2.45 -3.50 26.49
C ASP A 112 3.46 -2.58 27.20
N VAL A 113 4.15 -1.78 26.41
CA VAL A 113 5.20 -0.88 26.88
C VAL A 113 4.57 0.41 27.40
N GLN A 114 4.91 0.79 28.64
CA GLN A 114 4.38 1.95 29.33
C GLN A 114 5.48 3.04 29.52
N GLY A 115 5.09 4.20 30.05
CA GLY A 115 6.00 5.28 30.40
C GLY A 115 6.81 5.82 29.21
N SER A 116 8.06 6.13 29.44
CA SER A 116 8.98 6.67 28.42
C SER A 116 9.19 5.73 27.23
N GLY A 117 9.17 4.42 27.46
CA GLY A 117 9.28 3.42 26.40
C GLY A 117 8.13 3.52 25.39
N ARG A 118 6.90 3.77 25.85
CA ARG A 118 5.75 4.03 24.98
C ARG A 118 5.99 5.24 24.07
N THR A 119 6.52 6.32 24.65
CA THR A 119 6.82 7.53 23.90
C THR A 119 7.90 7.28 22.84
N VAL A 120 8.97 6.58 23.19
CA VAL A 120 10.02 6.20 22.23
C VAL A 120 9.47 5.39 21.07
N MET A 121 8.63 4.38 21.35
CA MET A 121 8.00 3.56 20.28
C MET A 121 7.06 4.40 19.41
N ARG A 122 6.30 5.34 19.97
CA ARG A 122 5.46 6.27 19.19
C ARG A 122 6.29 7.19 18.30
N ILE A 123 7.40 7.70 18.79
CA ILE A 123 8.36 8.48 17.97
C ILE A 123 8.90 7.61 16.84
N GLY A 124 9.26 6.36 17.11
CA GLY A 124 9.70 5.40 16.09
C GLY A 124 8.61 5.14 15.04
N GLN A 125 7.35 4.96 15.43
CA GLN A 125 6.23 4.86 14.48
C GLN A 125 6.07 6.11 13.62
N LEU A 126 6.16 7.30 14.23
CA LEU A 126 6.09 8.56 13.49
C LEU A 126 7.26 8.68 12.51
N ALA A 127 8.48 8.35 12.93
CA ALA A 127 9.65 8.34 12.06
C ALA A 127 9.48 7.36 10.88
N ALA A 128 8.93 6.16 11.13
CA ALA A 128 8.62 5.19 10.10
C ALA A 128 7.55 5.72 9.12
N ALA A 129 6.50 6.38 9.60
CA ALA A 129 5.48 7.00 8.75
C ALA A 129 6.07 8.14 7.90
N ILE A 130 6.92 8.98 8.48
CA ILE A 130 7.64 10.04 7.75
C ILE A 130 8.56 9.40 6.69
N PHE A 131 9.25 8.32 7.00
CA PHE A 131 10.11 7.60 6.05
C PHE A 131 9.32 7.03 4.88
N VAL A 132 8.13 6.44 5.12
CA VAL A 132 7.19 6.04 4.06
C VAL A 132 6.80 7.24 3.20
N PHE A 133 6.38 8.35 3.83
CA PHE A 133 5.99 9.56 3.11
C PHE A 133 7.13 10.12 2.25
N MET A 134 8.34 10.21 2.80
CA MET A 134 9.54 10.67 2.06
C MET A 134 9.88 9.76 0.88
N SER A 135 9.64 8.46 1.02
CA SER A 135 9.81 7.49 -0.07
C SER A 135 8.72 7.65 -1.13
N ALA A 136 7.46 7.74 -0.70
CA ALA A 136 6.31 7.84 -1.59
C ALA A 136 6.20 9.19 -2.32
N ARG A 137 6.66 10.31 -1.72
CA ARG A 137 6.59 11.64 -2.36
C ARG A 137 7.39 11.74 -3.67
N ARG A 138 8.26 10.76 -3.94
CA ARG A 138 9.01 10.66 -5.21
C ARG A 138 8.20 9.93 -6.28
N LEU A 139 7.21 9.19 -5.85
CA LEU A 139 6.17 8.68 -6.74
C LEU A 139 5.14 9.79 -6.89
N ASP A 140 4.77 10.10 -8.12
CA ASP A 140 3.75 11.13 -8.37
C ASP A 140 2.38 10.64 -7.86
N VAL A 141 1.96 11.16 -6.70
CA VAL A 141 0.70 10.76 -6.04
C VAL A 141 -0.50 11.03 -6.94
N LEU A 142 -0.49 12.12 -7.72
CA LEU A 142 -1.56 12.43 -8.68
C LEU A 142 -1.57 11.45 -9.85
N ASP A 143 -0.41 10.95 -10.24
CA ASP A 143 -0.32 9.88 -11.24
C ASP A 143 -0.77 8.55 -10.65
N LEU A 144 -0.34 8.20 -9.43
CA LEU A 144 -0.79 7.01 -8.71
C LEU A 144 -2.32 6.97 -8.53
N ALA A 145 -2.93 8.10 -8.22
CA ALA A 145 -4.38 8.22 -8.07
C ALA A 145 -5.14 8.33 -9.41
N GLY A 146 -4.43 8.35 -10.55
CA GLY A 146 -5.03 8.45 -11.88
C GLY A 146 -5.48 9.85 -12.31
N VAL A 147 -5.25 10.89 -11.49
CA VAL A 147 -5.62 12.27 -11.81
C VAL A 147 -4.86 12.76 -13.04
N ARG A 148 -3.54 12.51 -13.09
CA ARG A 148 -2.72 12.87 -14.26
C ARG A 148 -3.12 12.13 -15.54
N GLN A 149 -3.54 10.87 -15.41
CA GLN A 149 -4.03 10.09 -16.55
C GLN A 149 -5.27 10.73 -17.18
N VAL A 150 -6.18 11.25 -16.35
CA VAL A 150 -7.35 12.00 -16.83
C VAL A 150 -6.94 13.34 -17.45
N LEU A 151 -6.07 14.12 -16.81
CA LEU A 151 -5.59 15.41 -17.32
C LEU A 151 -4.86 15.25 -18.65
N ASN A 152 -4.09 14.19 -18.82
CA ASN A 152 -3.36 13.87 -20.05
C ASN A 152 -4.20 13.09 -21.09
N ARG A 153 -5.53 12.99 -20.89
CA ARG A 153 -6.48 12.32 -21.78
C ARG A 153 -6.09 10.87 -22.12
N GLY A 154 -5.66 10.12 -21.10
CA GLY A 154 -5.27 8.71 -21.24
C GLY A 154 -3.88 8.50 -21.85
N ARG A 155 -3.15 9.54 -22.21
CA ARG A 155 -1.73 9.41 -22.54
C ARG A 155 -0.96 9.06 -21.29
N ASN A 156 -0.18 7.97 -21.33
CA ASN A 156 0.69 7.63 -20.22
C ASN A 156 1.62 8.83 -19.95
N SER A 157 1.62 9.30 -18.72
CA SER A 157 2.65 10.23 -18.26
C SER A 157 3.99 9.60 -18.58
N ALA A 158 4.93 10.39 -19.12
CA ALA A 158 6.26 9.91 -19.47
C ALA A 158 6.79 9.04 -18.31
N THR A 159 7.30 7.87 -18.64
CA THR A 159 7.90 6.96 -17.67
C THR A 159 8.91 7.75 -16.85
N HIS A 160 8.57 8.03 -15.59
CA HIS A 160 9.55 8.64 -14.69
C HIS A 160 10.75 7.69 -14.65
N GLY A 161 11.96 8.22 -14.86
CA GLY A 161 13.18 7.42 -14.80
C GLY A 161 13.30 6.71 -13.45
N LEU A 162 14.06 5.63 -13.42
CA LEU A 162 14.30 4.87 -12.18
C LEU A 162 14.89 5.80 -11.09
N TYR A 163 14.14 5.96 -9.98
CA TYR A 163 14.59 6.77 -8.86
C TYR A 163 15.46 5.92 -7.92
N VAL A 164 16.71 6.35 -7.70
CA VAL A 164 17.75 5.57 -7.00
C VAL A 164 18.44 6.32 -5.88
N ARG A 165 17.88 7.48 -5.45
CA ARG A 165 18.47 8.35 -4.43
C ARG A 165 17.63 8.39 -3.17
N GLY A 166 18.18 8.99 -2.09
CA GLY A 166 17.48 9.11 -0.80
C GLY A 166 17.18 7.74 -0.19
N PRO A 167 15.94 7.48 0.28
CA PRO A 167 15.56 6.19 0.86
C PRO A 167 15.85 4.99 -0.06
N TYR A 168 15.72 5.16 -1.40
CA TYR A 168 16.05 4.15 -2.40
C TYR A 168 17.55 3.88 -2.56
N GLY A 169 18.42 4.70 -1.99
CA GLY A 169 19.84 4.42 -1.85
C GLY A 169 20.19 3.50 -0.67
N LEU A 170 19.29 3.34 0.28
CA LEU A 170 19.43 2.47 1.45
C LEU A 170 18.96 1.05 1.17
N VAL A 171 17.71 0.92 0.72
CA VAL A 171 17.06 -0.34 0.33
C VAL A 171 16.25 -0.14 -0.94
N ARG A 172 15.97 -1.22 -1.68
CA ARG A 172 15.23 -1.13 -2.96
C ARG A 172 13.74 -0.88 -2.77
N HIS A 173 13.16 -1.30 -1.63
CA HIS A 173 11.76 -1.15 -1.27
C HIS A 173 11.58 -0.37 0.04
N PRO A 174 11.94 0.93 0.09
CA PRO A 174 11.93 1.71 1.33
C PRO A 174 10.52 1.92 1.89
N ILE A 175 9.48 1.98 1.06
CA ILE A 175 8.08 2.05 1.51
C ILE A 175 7.73 0.80 2.32
N TYR A 176 8.19 -0.38 1.90
CA TYR A 176 7.96 -1.65 2.59
C TYR A 176 8.70 -1.72 3.92
N LEU A 177 9.95 -1.26 3.95
CA LEU A 177 10.70 -1.15 5.20
C LEU A 177 9.97 -0.24 6.21
N GLY A 178 9.56 0.95 5.76
CA GLY A 178 8.85 1.89 6.62
C GLY A 178 7.52 1.34 7.11
N TRP A 179 6.77 0.60 6.26
CA TRP A 179 5.55 -0.08 6.68
C TRP A 179 5.82 -1.12 7.77
N ILE A 180 6.78 -2.03 7.55
CA ILE A 180 7.14 -3.07 8.53
C ILE A 180 7.55 -2.44 9.86
N LEU A 181 8.39 -1.40 9.83
CA LEU A 181 8.78 -0.66 11.03
C LEU A 181 7.55 -0.05 11.74
N PHE A 182 6.66 0.59 10.99
CA PHE A 182 5.47 1.23 11.55
C PHE A 182 4.56 0.21 12.26
N VAL A 183 4.27 -0.93 11.63
CA VAL A 183 3.37 -1.93 12.22
C VAL A 183 4.05 -2.72 13.34
N SER A 184 5.37 -2.85 13.35
CA SER A 184 6.12 -3.56 14.39
C SER A 184 6.40 -2.72 15.64
N LEU A 185 6.43 -1.39 15.52
CA LEU A 185 6.74 -0.47 16.63
C LEU A 185 5.50 -0.03 17.42
N ALA A 186 4.41 -0.81 17.40
CA ALA A 186 3.25 -0.51 18.23
C ALA A 186 3.59 -0.68 19.72
N PRO A 187 3.36 0.33 20.59
CA PRO A 187 3.67 0.23 22.01
C PRO A 187 2.90 -0.88 22.71
N THR A 188 1.65 -1.11 22.30
CA THR A 188 0.86 -2.26 22.69
C THR A 188 0.72 -3.19 21.49
N MET A 189 1.35 -4.35 21.54
CA MET A 189 1.24 -5.41 20.54
C MET A 189 0.32 -6.49 21.06
N ASN A 190 -0.96 -6.34 20.78
CA ASN A 190 -1.97 -7.38 21.03
C ASN A 190 -2.07 -8.34 19.83
N GLY A 191 -2.81 -9.44 20.01
CA GLY A 191 -2.99 -10.45 18.96
C GLY A 191 -3.55 -9.86 17.65
N THR A 192 -4.41 -8.85 17.75
CA THR A 192 -5.02 -8.14 16.63
C THR A 192 -3.98 -7.42 15.77
N ARG A 193 -3.10 -6.62 16.41
CA ARG A 193 -2.01 -5.90 15.71
C ARG A 193 -0.93 -6.87 15.24
N LEU A 194 -0.62 -7.89 16.03
CA LEU A 194 0.35 -8.91 15.66
C LEU A 194 -0.07 -9.62 14.35
N LEU A 195 -1.31 -10.11 14.30
CA LEU A 195 -1.82 -10.76 13.08
C LEU A 195 -1.77 -9.81 11.89
N PHE A 196 -2.18 -8.54 12.06
CA PHE A 196 -2.12 -7.54 11.00
C PHE A 196 -0.67 -7.31 10.53
N ALA A 197 0.26 -7.14 11.46
CA ALA A 197 1.68 -6.93 11.15
C ALA A 197 2.27 -8.13 10.40
N LEU A 198 1.98 -9.36 10.86
CA LEU A 198 2.48 -10.58 10.20
C LEU A 198 1.92 -10.74 8.79
N VAL A 199 0.59 -10.63 8.63
CA VAL A 199 -0.06 -10.83 7.31
C VAL A 199 0.37 -9.76 6.32
N SER A 200 0.38 -8.47 6.74
CA SER A 200 0.78 -7.39 5.85
C SER A 200 2.27 -7.45 5.49
N SER A 201 3.15 -7.77 6.44
CA SER A 201 4.58 -7.92 6.17
C SER A 201 4.88 -9.13 5.27
N ALA A 202 4.24 -10.27 5.53
CA ALA A 202 4.37 -11.47 4.68
C ALA A 202 3.96 -11.16 3.23
N TYR A 203 2.85 -10.44 3.05
CA TYR A 203 2.43 -9.98 1.72
C TYR A 203 3.51 -9.15 1.01
N LEU A 204 4.15 -8.21 1.70
CA LEU A 204 5.21 -7.38 1.11
C LEU A 204 6.42 -8.23 0.67
N PHE A 205 6.84 -9.20 1.49
CA PHE A 205 7.92 -10.12 1.11
C PHE A 205 7.56 -10.95 -0.13
N VAL A 206 6.31 -11.42 -0.23
CA VAL A 206 5.82 -12.16 -1.40
C VAL A 206 5.72 -11.25 -2.63
N ALA A 207 5.40 -9.97 -2.48
CA ALA A 207 5.24 -9.03 -3.59
C ALA A 207 6.57 -8.64 -4.26
N VAL A 208 7.66 -8.54 -3.48
CA VAL A 208 8.98 -8.06 -3.96
C VAL A 208 9.50 -8.78 -5.22
N PRO A 209 9.55 -10.12 -5.31
CA PRO A 209 10.08 -10.78 -6.51
C PRO A 209 9.31 -10.43 -7.78
N PHE A 210 8.00 -10.21 -7.65
CA PHE A 210 7.15 -9.85 -8.78
C PHE A 210 7.36 -8.39 -9.20
N GLU A 211 7.48 -7.49 -8.22
CA GLU A 211 7.74 -6.07 -8.47
C GLU A 211 9.12 -5.87 -9.11
N GLU A 212 10.15 -6.53 -8.59
CA GLU A 212 11.49 -6.47 -9.16
C GLU A 212 11.55 -7.03 -10.59
N ARG A 213 10.76 -8.08 -10.89
CA ARG A 213 10.63 -8.58 -12.27
C ARG A 213 10.03 -7.54 -13.21
N ASP A 214 9.00 -6.83 -12.76
CA ASP A 214 8.35 -5.81 -13.58
C ASP A 214 9.24 -4.56 -13.74
N LEU A 215 10.00 -4.20 -12.69
CA LEU A 215 11.02 -3.14 -12.77
C LEU A 215 12.14 -3.49 -13.75
N ARG A 216 12.63 -4.74 -13.76
CA ARG A 216 13.61 -5.21 -14.77
C ARG A 216 13.06 -5.14 -16.19
N LYS A 217 11.81 -5.54 -16.40
CA LYS A 217 11.17 -5.43 -17.72
C LYS A 217 11.06 -3.98 -18.20
N THR A 218 10.82 -3.04 -17.25
CA THR A 218 10.60 -1.64 -17.57
C THR A 218 11.90 -0.86 -17.78
N PHE A 219 12.92 -1.11 -16.94
CA PHE A 219 14.15 -0.32 -16.87
C PHE A 219 15.41 -1.07 -17.33
N GLY A 220 15.32 -2.38 -17.61
CA GLY A 220 16.44 -3.19 -18.12
C GLY A 220 17.73 -3.04 -17.31
N ASP A 221 18.83 -2.78 -18.02
CA ASP A 221 20.18 -2.64 -17.46
C ASP A 221 20.28 -1.57 -16.37
N ALA A 222 19.49 -0.51 -16.43
CA ALA A 222 19.48 0.54 -15.41
C ALA A 222 19.04 -0.03 -14.04
N TYR A 223 18.03 -0.93 -14.04
CA TYR A 223 17.61 -1.60 -12.82
C TYR A 223 18.66 -2.60 -12.33
N ASP A 224 19.31 -3.33 -13.23
CA ASP A 224 20.34 -4.30 -12.86
C ASP A 224 21.56 -3.63 -12.24
N GLN A 225 22.01 -2.49 -12.78
CA GLN A 225 23.08 -1.66 -12.19
C GLN A 225 22.68 -1.14 -10.81
N TYR A 226 21.43 -0.66 -10.67
CA TYR A 226 20.89 -0.21 -9.39
C TYR A 226 20.86 -1.36 -8.37
N SER A 227 20.37 -2.54 -8.74
CA SER A 227 20.27 -3.69 -7.84
C SER A 227 21.63 -4.23 -7.38
N LYS A 228 22.68 -4.11 -8.20
CA LYS A 228 24.07 -4.41 -7.82
C LYS A 228 24.63 -3.41 -6.79
N ARG A 229 24.27 -2.14 -6.90
CA ARG A 229 24.69 -1.08 -5.99
C ARG A 229 23.94 -1.11 -4.66
N VAL A 230 22.62 -1.28 -4.70
CA VAL A 230 21.74 -1.36 -3.53
C VAL A 230 21.31 -2.81 -3.34
N ARG A 231 22.08 -3.55 -2.53
CA ARG A 231 21.91 -5.01 -2.36
C ARG A 231 20.66 -5.39 -1.58
N TRP A 232 20.28 -4.56 -0.61
CA TRP A 232 19.18 -4.83 0.32
C TRP A 232 17.83 -4.61 -0.35
N LYS A 233 16.94 -5.61 -0.26
CA LYS A 233 15.57 -5.48 -0.80
C LYS A 233 14.70 -4.63 0.11
N ILE A 234 14.42 -5.13 1.31
CA ILE A 234 13.55 -4.47 2.29
C ILE A 234 14.35 -4.14 3.55
N VAL A 235 14.95 -5.14 4.19
CA VAL A 235 15.65 -4.98 5.47
C VAL A 235 17.15 -4.91 5.20
N PRO A 236 17.86 -3.88 5.71
CA PRO A 236 19.31 -3.83 5.61
C PRO A 236 19.94 -5.11 6.19
N TYR A 237 20.98 -5.60 5.54
CA TYR A 237 21.71 -6.83 5.89
C TYR A 237 20.94 -8.15 5.70
N VAL A 238 19.68 -8.10 5.21
CA VAL A 238 18.88 -9.27 4.83
C VAL A 238 18.70 -9.30 3.30
N HIS A 239 19.09 -10.42 2.66
CA HIS A 239 19.05 -10.60 1.20
C HIS A 239 17.74 -11.25 0.71
#